data_b73fa738f833a55af32072ffcfa88d6e
#
_entry.id   b73fa738f833a55af32072ffcfa88d6e
#
_cell.length_a   1.000
_cell.length_b   1.000
_cell.length_c   1.000
_cell.angle_alpha   90.00
_cell.angle_beta   90.00
_cell.angle_gamma   90.00
#
_symmetry.space_group_name_H-M   'P 1'
#
loop_
_entity.id
_entity.type
_entity.pdbx_description
1 polymer ?
#
loop_
_entity_poly.entity_id
_entity_poly.type
_entity_poly.pdbx_seq_one_letter_code
_entity_poly.pdbx_strand_id
1 'polypeptide(L)'
;MRKFIIDTNILLLYIRSDWRWNVICERFSLKNQEVRSFISAVNLGELYSLALQNNWGQTRFDALSNFRTEFIVIDINIDSIIKRYAEIDAFRQGKLKNLPSNLSARNMGKNDLWIAATASLYNLTLLTADSDFTHLETLFLDLRHIDIQTL
;
A
#
# COMPACT_ATOMS: atom_id res chain seq x y z
N MET A 1 -1.72 16.45 -10.74
CA MET A 1 -1.38 16.09 -9.34
C MET A 1 -1.11 14.60 -9.26
N ARG A 2 0.07 14.22 -8.78
CA ARG A 2 0.42 12.81 -8.58
C ARG A 2 -0.11 12.34 -7.23
N LYS A 3 -0.64 11.10 -7.21
CA LYS A 3 -1.25 10.51 -6.02
C LYS A 3 -0.66 9.13 -5.80
N PHE A 4 -0.12 8.89 -4.63
CA PHE A 4 0.46 7.61 -4.25
C PHE A 4 -0.28 7.02 -3.05
N ILE A 5 -0.42 5.71 -3.02
CA ILE A 5 -0.74 4.96 -1.81
C ILE A 5 0.51 4.17 -1.41
N ILE A 6 0.85 4.19 -0.14
CA ILE A 6 2.12 3.67 0.35
C ILE A 6 1.86 2.40 1.14
N ASP A 7 2.56 1.33 0.78
CA ASP A 7 2.45 0.04 1.45
C ASP A 7 3.18 0.02 2.80
N THR A 8 2.76 -0.87 3.67
CA THR A 8 3.28 -0.99 5.04
C THR A 8 4.80 -1.17 5.08
N ASN A 9 5.37 -1.97 4.18
CA ASN A 9 6.81 -2.20 4.15
C ASN A 9 7.63 -0.91 3.89
N ILE A 10 7.07 0.01 3.12
CA ILE A 10 7.68 1.33 2.90
C ILE A 10 7.45 2.25 4.10
N LEU A 11 6.24 2.22 4.69
CA LEU A 11 5.91 3.01 5.88
C LEU A 11 6.78 2.65 7.08
N LEU A 12 7.22 1.40 7.17
CA LEU A 12 8.15 0.97 8.22
C LEU A 12 9.48 1.72 8.18
N LEU A 13 9.95 2.11 7.00
CA LEU A 13 11.16 2.95 6.88
C LEU A 13 10.94 4.32 7.53
N TYR A 14 9.77 4.91 7.34
CA TYR A 14 9.40 6.16 8.00
C TYR A 14 9.39 6.01 9.53
N ILE A 15 8.71 4.99 10.05
CA ILE A 15 8.59 4.73 11.48
C ILE A 15 9.96 4.53 12.14
N ARG A 16 10.86 3.83 11.45
CA ARG A 16 12.21 3.51 11.96
C ARG A 16 13.21 4.66 11.79
N SER A 17 12.80 5.79 11.23
CA SER A 17 13.70 6.89 10.84
C SER A 17 14.85 6.39 9.95
N ASP A 18 14.57 5.46 9.07
CA ASP A 18 15.52 4.88 8.16
C ASP A 18 15.82 5.87 7.03
N TRP A 19 17.12 6.07 6.71
CA TRP A 19 17.56 7.01 5.69
C TRP A 19 16.95 6.74 4.31
N ARG A 20 16.62 5.48 4.03
CA ARG A 20 16.00 5.07 2.75
C ARG A 20 14.63 5.71 2.53
N TRP A 21 13.91 6.04 3.59
CA TRP A 21 12.68 6.83 3.48
C TRP A 21 12.94 8.18 2.79
N ASN A 22 14.03 8.86 3.13
CA ASN A 22 14.38 10.14 2.50
C ASN A 22 14.70 9.96 1.01
N VAL A 23 15.39 8.89 0.64
CA VAL A 23 15.65 8.56 -0.77
C VAL A 23 14.35 8.36 -1.54
N ILE A 24 13.40 7.64 -0.96
CA ILE A 24 12.07 7.42 -1.57
C ILE A 24 11.32 8.75 -1.69
N CYS A 25 11.32 9.57 -0.65
CA CYS A 25 10.70 10.89 -0.68
C CYS A 25 11.23 11.77 -1.82
N GLU A 26 12.54 11.78 -2.02
CA GLU A 26 13.17 12.53 -3.10
C GLU A 26 12.82 11.96 -4.47
N ARG A 27 12.94 10.65 -4.63
CA ARG A 27 12.68 9.95 -5.90
C ARG A 27 11.26 10.21 -6.41
N PHE A 28 10.27 10.20 -5.52
CA PHE A 28 8.87 10.37 -5.90
C PHE A 28 8.31 11.76 -5.57
N SER A 29 9.14 12.65 -5.05
CA SER A 29 8.77 14.01 -4.67
C SER A 29 7.62 14.05 -3.65
N LEU A 30 7.62 13.12 -2.69
CA LEU A 30 6.48 12.93 -1.77
C LEU A 30 6.21 14.15 -0.88
N LYS A 31 7.20 15.01 -0.67
CA LYS A 31 7.08 16.25 0.12
C LYS A 31 6.62 17.45 -0.70
N ASN A 32 6.46 17.28 -2.01
CA ASN A 32 6.00 18.35 -2.89
C ASN A 32 4.49 18.60 -2.68
N GLN A 33 4.09 19.85 -2.68
CA GLN A 33 2.68 20.25 -2.51
C GLN A 33 1.75 19.73 -3.60
N GLU A 34 2.28 19.42 -4.78
CA GLU A 34 1.51 18.84 -5.89
C GLU A 34 1.40 17.31 -5.83
N VAL A 35 1.94 16.70 -4.80
CA VAL A 35 1.89 15.25 -4.59
C VAL A 35 1.04 14.96 -3.36
N ARG A 36 0.19 13.94 -3.43
CA ARG A 36 -0.61 13.47 -2.30
C ARG A 36 -0.21 12.06 -1.94
N SER A 37 0.04 11.85 -0.67
CA SER A 37 0.39 10.54 -0.12
C SER A 37 -0.76 10.00 0.72
N PHE A 38 -1.26 8.85 0.31
CA PHE A 38 -2.37 8.16 0.95
C PHE A 38 -1.88 6.88 1.61
N ILE A 39 -2.57 6.47 2.65
CA ILE A 39 -2.46 5.14 3.25
C ILE A 39 -3.86 4.58 3.45
N SER A 40 -3.97 3.27 3.53
CA SER A 40 -5.22 2.61 3.91
C SER A 40 -5.34 2.52 5.43
N ALA A 41 -6.56 2.51 5.94
CA ALA A 41 -6.82 2.13 7.33
C ALA A 41 -6.22 0.75 7.66
N VAL A 42 -6.12 -0.13 6.67
CA VAL A 42 -5.46 -1.45 6.79
C VAL A 42 -3.98 -1.31 7.14
N ASN A 43 -3.27 -0.33 6.56
CA ASN A 43 -1.86 -0.06 6.90
C ASN A 43 -1.70 0.28 8.37
N LEU A 44 -2.61 1.11 8.92
CA LEU A 44 -2.58 1.46 10.34
C LEU A 44 -2.76 0.23 11.22
N GLY A 45 -3.72 -0.64 10.88
CA GLY A 45 -3.95 -1.89 11.62
C GLY A 45 -2.71 -2.78 11.63
N GLU A 46 -2.06 -2.94 10.48
CA GLU A 46 -0.82 -3.72 10.37
C GLU A 46 0.31 -3.12 11.21
N LEU A 47 0.48 -1.79 11.17
CA LEU A 47 1.53 -1.10 11.90
C LEU A 47 1.31 -1.17 13.42
N TYR A 48 0.08 -0.98 13.89
CA TYR A 48 -0.24 -1.15 15.31
C TYR A 48 -0.01 -2.59 15.77
N SER A 49 -0.36 -3.57 14.95
CA SER A 49 -0.07 -4.98 15.25
C SER A 49 1.43 -5.24 15.39
N LEU A 50 2.23 -4.73 14.46
CA LEU A 50 3.69 -4.83 14.53
C LEU A 50 4.27 -4.14 15.77
N ALA A 51 3.71 -2.99 16.13
CA ALA A 51 4.11 -2.25 17.33
C ALA A 51 3.91 -3.09 18.59
N LEU A 52 2.77 -3.75 18.70
CA LEU A 52 2.46 -4.63 19.84
C LEU A 52 3.32 -5.89 19.85
N GLN A 53 3.50 -6.53 18.68
CA GLN A 53 4.30 -7.75 18.56
C GLN A 53 5.78 -7.52 18.90
N ASN A 54 6.32 -6.35 18.57
CA ASN A 54 7.74 -6.04 18.71
C ASN A 54 8.04 -5.10 19.86
N ASN A 55 7.06 -4.79 20.72
CA ASN A 55 7.21 -3.91 21.87
C ASN A 55 7.88 -2.58 21.53
N TRP A 56 7.35 -1.87 20.54
CA TRP A 56 7.92 -0.58 20.13
C TRP A 56 7.92 0.41 21.29
N GLY A 57 8.99 1.22 21.37
CA GLY A 57 9.10 2.28 22.35
C GLY A 57 8.27 3.51 21.98
N GLN A 58 8.28 4.50 22.87
CA GLN A 58 7.43 5.69 22.78
C GLN A 58 7.68 6.48 21.48
N THR A 59 8.92 6.61 21.04
CA THR A 59 9.25 7.35 19.81
C THR A 59 8.54 6.80 18.58
N ARG A 60 8.51 5.47 18.44
CA ARG A 60 7.83 4.82 17.31
C ARG A 60 6.32 4.89 17.44
N PHE A 61 5.78 4.76 18.66
CA PHE A 61 4.35 4.95 18.89
C PHE A 61 3.90 6.37 18.58
N ASP A 62 4.71 7.37 18.93
CA ASP A 62 4.43 8.77 18.62
C ASP A 62 4.42 9.01 17.10
N ALA A 63 5.38 8.44 16.38
CA ALA A 63 5.41 8.51 14.92
C ALA A 63 4.13 7.89 14.31
N LEU A 64 3.72 6.73 14.82
CA LEU A 64 2.49 6.06 14.37
C LEU A 64 1.24 6.89 14.69
N SER A 65 1.17 7.50 15.85
CA SER A 65 0.04 8.36 16.25
C SER A 65 -0.08 9.60 15.37
N ASN A 66 1.03 10.06 14.78
CA ASN A 66 1.07 11.25 13.93
C ASN A 66 0.81 10.95 12.44
N PHE A 67 0.53 9.71 12.07
CA PHE A 67 0.32 9.33 10.65
C PHE A 67 -0.78 10.13 9.97
N ARG A 68 -1.85 10.46 10.69
CA ARG A 68 -2.97 11.23 10.12
C ARG A 68 -2.61 12.69 9.82
N THR A 69 -1.50 13.20 10.32
CA THR A 69 -0.98 14.52 9.96
C THR A 69 -0.07 14.48 8.74
N GLU A 70 0.59 13.34 8.49
CA GLU A 70 1.54 13.17 7.39
C GLU A 70 0.88 12.56 6.15
N PHE A 71 -0.11 11.69 6.34
CA PHE A 71 -0.76 10.93 5.27
C PHE A 71 -2.27 11.07 5.32
N ILE A 72 -2.90 11.01 4.15
CA ILE A 72 -4.36 10.96 4.07
C ILE A 72 -4.78 9.50 4.22
N VAL A 73 -5.56 9.19 5.24
CA VAL A 73 -6.02 7.82 5.53
C VAL A 73 -7.33 7.56 4.79
N ILE A 74 -7.37 6.49 4.00
CA ILE A 74 -8.57 6.05 3.28
C ILE A 74 -9.20 4.90 4.05
N ASP A 75 -10.49 5.03 4.35
CA ASP A 75 -11.31 3.98 4.95
C ASP A 75 -11.60 2.90 3.89
N ILE A 76 -11.74 1.65 4.34
CA ILE A 76 -12.11 0.52 3.48
C ILE A 76 -13.62 0.23 3.48
N ASN A 77 -14.37 0.81 4.40
CA ASN A 77 -15.82 0.63 4.48
C ASN A 77 -16.55 1.50 3.45
N ILE A 78 -16.29 1.23 2.18
CA ILE A 78 -16.86 1.92 1.02
C ILE A 78 -17.25 0.82 0.02
N ASP A 79 -18.52 0.79 -0.41
CA ASP A 79 -19.05 -0.26 -1.28
C ASP A 79 -18.22 -0.47 -2.54
N SER A 80 -17.72 0.61 -3.16
CA SER A 80 -16.92 0.52 -4.36
C SER A 80 -15.58 -0.17 -4.11
N ILE A 81 -14.95 0.06 -2.94
CA ILE A 81 -13.72 -0.62 -2.55
C ILE A 81 -14.00 -2.10 -2.28
N ILE A 82 -15.10 -2.39 -1.58
CA ILE A 82 -15.49 -3.77 -1.26
C ILE A 82 -15.72 -4.57 -2.54
N LYS A 83 -16.41 -3.99 -3.51
CA LYS A 83 -16.65 -4.63 -4.82
C LYS A 83 -15.36 -4.81 -5.61
N ARG A 84 -14.47 -3.84 -5.60
CA ARG A 84 -13.16 -3.93 -6.28
C ARG A 84 -12.28 -5.00 -5.63
N TYR A 85 -12.32 -5.11 -4.31
CA TYR A 85 -11.66 -6.20 -3.58
C TYR A 85 -12.14 -7.57 -4.12
N ALA A 86 -13.46 -7.74 -4.25
CA ALA A 86 -14.04 -8.99 -4.75
C ALA A 86 -13.60 -9.31 -6.18
N GLU A 87 -13.54 -8.30 -7.07
CA GLU A 87 -13.08 -8.47 -8.45
C GLU A 87 -11.61 -8.90 -8.50
N ILE A 88 -10.74 -8.24 -7.74
CA ILE A 88 -9.30 -8.57 -7.70
C ILE A 88 -9.09 -9.96 -7.11
N ASP A 89 -9.81 -10.29 -6.04
CA ASP A 89 -9.71 -11.63 -5.42
C ASP A 89 -10.17 -12.73 -6.38
N ALA A 90 -11.29 -12.54 -7.06
CA ALA A 90 -11.76 -13.47 -8.08
C ALA A 90 -10.76 -13.61 -9.24
N PHE A 91 -10.18 -12.50 -9.69
CA PHE A 91 -9.17 -12.50 -10.75
C PHE A 91 -7.93 -13.30 -10.34
N ARG A 92 -7.38 -13.06 -9.14
CA ARG A 92 -6.18 -13.78 -8.68
C ARG A 92 -6.42 -15.29 -8.54
N GLN A 93 -7.65 -15.70 -8.30
CA GLN A 93 -8.03 -17.10 -8.24
C GLN A 93 -8.36 -17.72 -9.62
N GLY A 94 -8.25 -16.92 -10.69
CA GLY A 94 -8.57 -17.37 -12.05
C GLY A 94 -10.06 -17.58 -12.30
N LYS A 95 -10.92 -16.97 -11.48
CA LYS A 95 -12.37 -17.18 -11.51
C LYS A 95 -13.18 -15.99 -12.03
N LEU A 96 -12.52 -14.95 -12.50
CA LEU A 96 -13.21 -13.81 -13.10
C LEU A 96 -13.44 -14.07 -14.59
N LYS A 97 -14.70 -14.19 -14.99
CA LYS A 97 -15.11 -14.65 -16.34
C LYS A 97 -14.61 -13.74 -17.47
N ASN A 98 -14.65 -12.42 -17.26
CA ASN A 98 -14.33 -11.43 -18.30
C ASN A 98 -12.85 -11.09 -18.38
N LEU A 99 -12.05 -11.58 -17.46
CA LEU A 99 -10.63 -11.30 -17.37
C LEU A 99 -9.87 -12.54 -16.88
N PRO A 100 -9.73 -13.56 -17.74
CA PRO A 100 -9.07 -14.80 -17.34
C PRO A 100 -7.59 -14.53 -17.05
N SER A 101 -7.10 -15.07 -15.93
CA SER A 101 -5.71 -15.08 -15.59
C SER A 101 -5.04 -16.31 -16.20
N ASN A 102 -3.99 -16.10 -17.01
CA ASN A 102 -3.17 -17.16 -17.54
C ASN A 102 -2.10 -17.64 -16.54
N LEU A 103 -2.07 -17.01 -15.38
CA LEU A 103 -1.14 -17.35 -14.31
C LEU A 103 -1.84 -18.25 -13.30
N SER A 104 -1.09 -19.17 -12.68
CA SER A 104 -1.58 -19.92 -11.53
C SER A 104 -2.02 -18.94 -10.43
N ALA A 105 -3.06 -19.32 -9.68
CA ALA A 105 -3.54 -18.51 -8.55
C ALA A 105 -2.38 -18.12 -7.65
N ARG A 106 -2.24 -16.81 -7.39
CA ARG A 106 -1.20 -16.28 -6.52
C ARG A 106 -1.74 -16.08 -5.13
N ASN A 107 -0.92 -16.43 -4.16
CA ASN A 107 -1.26 -16.27 -2.76
C ASN A 107 -0.98 -14.82 -2.35
N MET A 108 -2.03 -14.01 -2.25
CA MET A 108 -1.96 -12.66 -1.69
C MET A 108 -2.62 -12.63 -0.33
N GLY A 109 -1.99 -11.92 0.62
CA GLY A 109 -2.63 -11.64 1.89
C GLY A 109 -3.89 -10.78 1.71
N LYS A 110 -4.86 -10.93 2.60
CA LYS A 110 -6.11 -10.16 2.53
C LYS A 110 -5.88 -8.66 2.66
N ASN A 111 -4.91 -8.25 3.49
CA ASN A 111 -4.55 -6.85 3.64
C ASN A 111 -4.04 -6.26 2.31
N ASP A 112 -3.22 -7.02 1.58
CA ASP A 112 -2.72 -6.60 0.27
C ASP A 112 -3.86 -6.43 -0.75
N LEU A 113 -4.87 -7.30 -0.69
CA LEU A 113 -6.06 -7.18 -1.54
C LEU A 113 -6.83 -5.88 -1.26
N TRP A 114 -6.99 -5.50 0.01
CA TRP A 114 -7.63 -4.23 0.38
C TRP A 114 -6.84 -3.03 -0.12
N ILE A 115 -5.53 -3.06 0.02
CA ILE A 115 -4.64 -1.97 -0.46
C ILE A 115 -4.71 -1.88 -1.99
N ALA A 116 -4.65 -3.02 -2.69
CA ALA A 116 -4.76 -3.06 -4.15
C ALA A 116 -6.12 -2.54 -4.64
N ALA A 117 -7.21 -2.93 -3.97
CA ALA A 117 -8.56 -2.45 -4.31
C ALA A 117 -8.67 -0.94 -4.16
N THR A 118 -8.11 -0.38 -3.11
CA THR A 118 -8.10 1.06 -2.86
C THR A 118 -7.28 1.80 -3.92
N ALA A 119 -6.08 1.31 -4.22
CA ALA A 119 -5.23 1.88 -5.26
C ALA A 119 -5.93 1.87 -6.63
N SER A 120 -6.55 0.75 -6.98
CA SER A 120 -7.26 0.56 -8.23
C SER A 120 -8.44 1.53 -8.37
N LEU A 121 -9.29 1.60 -7.35
CA LEU A 121 -10.51 2.41 -7.40
C LEU A 121 -10.22 3.90 -7.57
N TYR A 122 -9.22 4.41 -6.85
CA TYR A 122 -8.90 5.84 -6.83
C TYR A 122 -7.79 6.24 -7.80
N ASN A 123 -7.32 5.32 -8.64
CA ASN A 123 -6.22 5.55 -9.57
C ASN A 123 -4.96 6.08 -8.85
N LEU A 124 -4.63 5.46 -7.73
CA LEU A 124 -3.42 5.77 -6.99
C LEU A 124 -2.28 4.89 -7.46
N THR A 125 -1.08 5.45 -7.54
CA THR A 125 0.12 4.66 -7.78
C THR A 125 0.55 4.00 -6.47
N LEU A 126 0.61 2.67 -6.44
CA LEU A 126 1.04 1.92 -5.26
C LEU A 126 2.57 1.90 -5.18
N LEU A 127 3.12 2.41 -4.06
CA LEU A 127 4.53 2.27 -3.73
C LEU A 127 4.69 1.08 -2.77
N THR A 128 5.41 0.06 -3.20
CA THR A 128 5.62 -1.16 -2.42
C THR A 128 6.99 -1.75 -2.65
N ALA A 129 7.52 -2.45 -1.66
CA ALA A 129 8.71 -3.30 -1.80
C ALA A 129 8.35 -4.77 -2.07
N ASP A 130 7.06 -5.11 -2.12
CA ASP A 130 6.57 -6.46 -2.31
C ASP A 130 6.28 -6.73 -3.79
N SER A 131 6.83 -7.83 -4.31
CA SER A 131 6.59 -8.25 -5.70
C SER A 131 5.25 -8.95 -5.92
N ASP A 132 4.51 -9.27 -4.85
CA ASP A 132 3.24 -10.00 -4.94
C ASP A 132 2.13 -9.23 -5.67
N PHE A 133 2.27 -7.93 -5.83
CA PHE A 133 1.32 -7.09 -6.57
C PHE A 133 1.54 -7.06 -8.08
N THR A 134 2.68 -7.56 -8.59
CA THR A 134 3.06 -7.35 -10.01
C THR A 134 2.07 -7.91 -11.01
N HIS A 135 1.37 -9.00 -10.68
CA HIS A 135 0.36 -9.60 -11.55
C HIS A 135 -0.88 -8.73 -11.74
N LEU A 136 -1.07 -7.71 -10.92
CA LEU A 136 -2.20 -6.76 -11.01
C LEU A 136 -1.85 -5.50 -11.80
N GLU A 137 -0.57 -5.27 -12.08
CA GLU A 137 -0.11 -4.08 -12.79
C GLU A 137 -0.75 -3.99 -14.17
N THR A 138 -1.12 -2.78 -14.57
CA THR A 138 -1.83 -2.42 -15.80
C THR A 138 -3.28 -2.90 -15.90
N LEU A 139 -3.61 -4.04 -15.30
CA LEU A 139 -5.00 -4.55 -15.31
C LEU A 139 -5.87 -3.84 -14.30
N PHE A 140 -5.37 -3.63 -13.09
CA PHE A 140 -6.13 -3.05 -11.99
C PHE A 140 -5.48 -1.80 -11.41
N LEU A 141 -4.16 -1.70 -11.38
CA LEU A 141 -3.47 -0.61 -10.70
C LEU A 141 -2.15 -0.23 -11.40
N ASP A 142 -1.68 0.96 -11.07
CA ASP A 142 -0.33 1.42 -11.39
C ASP A 142 0.57 1.14 -10.19
N LEU A 143 1.76 0.61 -10.47
CA LEU A 143 2.67 0.08 -9.45
C LEU A 143 4.07 0.67 -9.62
N ARG A 144 4.70 1.01 -8.50
CA ARG A 144 6.14 1.28 -8.43
C ARG A 144 6.74 0.35 -7.39
N HIS A 145 7.39 -0.69 -7.87
CA HIS A 145 8.14 -1.60 -7.01
C HIS A 145 9.47 -0.96 -6.64
N ILE A 146 9.78 -0.96 -5.34
CA ILE A 146 11.01 -0.38 -4.80
C ILE A 146 11.83 -1.49 -4.17
N ASP A 147 13.01 -1.73 -4.71
CA ASP A 147 13.97 -2.63 -4.07
C ASP A 147 14.70 -1.87 -2.96
N ILE A 148 14.25 -2.09 -1.73
CA ILE A 148 14.79 -1.40 -0.55
C ILE A 148 16.28 -1.70 -0.35
N GLN A 149 16.74 -2.88 -0.76
CA GLN A 149 18.12 -3.29 -0.54
C GLN A 149 19.12 -2.60 -1.49
N THR A 150 18.63 -2.06 -2.61
CA THR A 150 19.48 -1.40 -3.61
C THR A 150 19.40 0.13 -3.57
N LEU A 151 18.71 0.69 -2.59
CA LEU A 151 18.61 2.15 -2.41
C LEU A 151 19.93 2.78 -1.98
#